data_f25b21c436d19d6734c4240fd53f1904
#
_entry.id   f25b21c436d19d6734c4240fd53f1904
#
_cell.length_a   1.000
_cell.length_b   1.000
_cell.length_c   1.000
_cell.angle_alpha   90.00
_cell.angle_beta   90.00
_cell.angle_gamma   90.00
#
_symmetry.space_group_name_H-M   'P 1'
#
loop_
_entity.id
_entity.type
_entity.pdbx_description
1 polymer ?
#
loop_
_entity_poly.entity_id
_entity_poly.type
_entity_poly.pdbx_seq_one_letter_code
_entity_poly.pdbx_strand_id
1 'polypeptide(L)'
;YNLIPNLTVRENIEVGAYLSDKPLDVNALLHTLGLYEHQRKLPNQLSGGQQQRTAIGRAIVKNPDILLCDEPTGALDYNTSKDILRLIETVNQKYGNTVVMVTHNDAIKDMADRVIKLRDGMIRKNYTNEQKIPAMELEW
;
A
#
# COMPACT_ATOMS: atom_id res chain seq x y z
N TYR A 1 8.37 8.36 -2.43
CA TYR A 1 7.00 8.32 -1.89
C TYR A 1 6.17 9.54 -2.28
N ASN A 2 6.80 10.59 -2.78
CA ASN A 2 6.15 11.81 -3.28
C ASN A 2 5.26 12.51 -2.25
N LEU A 3 5.62 12.44 -0.98
CA LEU A 3 4.91 13.18 0.06
C LEU A 3 5.23 14.67 -0.05
N ILE A 4 4.28 15.50 0.32
CA ILE A 4 4.47 16.95 0.37
C ILE A 4 5.30 17.27 1.62
N PRO A 5 6.54 17.77 1.47
CA PRO A 5 7.50 17.82 2.59
C PRO A 5 7.14 18.80 3.70
N ASN A 6 6.34 19.80 3.41
CA ASN A 6 5.92 20.82 4.37
C ASN A 6 4.61 20.48 5.09
N LEU A 7 3.99 19.37 4.75
CA LEU A 7 2.75 18.91 5.37
C LEU A 7 3.03 17.73 6.30
N THR A 8 2.27 17.65 7.38
CA THR A 8 2.32 16.52 8.31
C THR A 8 1.77 15.24 7.67
N VAL A 9 1.94 14.11 8.35
CA VAL A 9 1.30 12.85 7.96
C VAL A 9 -0.21 13.03 7.74
N ARG A 10 -0.90 13.60 8.74
CA ARG A 10 -2.34 13.85 8.64
C ARG A 10 -2.67 14.73 7.44
N GLU A 11 -1.97 15.82 7.27
CA GLU A 11 -2.22 16.76 6.17
C GLU A 11 -1.97 16.14 4.80
N ASN A 12 -0.92 15.32 4.66
CA ASN A 12 -0.67 14.58 3.43
C ASN A 12 -1.86 13.67 3.08
N ILE A 13 -2.42 12.98 4.08
CA ILE A 13 -3.58 12.11 3.87
C ILE A 13 -4.82 12.95 3.56
N GLU A 14 -5.04 14.04 4.29
CA GLU A 14 -6.19 14.93 4.08
C GLU A 14 -6.24 15.53 2.67
N VAL A 15 -5.08 15.78 2.05
CA VAL A 15 -5.03 16.20 0.64
C VAL A 15 -5.75 15.18 -0.25
N GLY A 16 -5.55 13.90 -0.02
CA GLY A 16 -6.28 12.85 -0.74
C GLY A 16 -7.77 12.90 -0.48
N ALA A 17 -8.18 13.17 0.76
CA ALA A 17 -9.59 13.24 1.14
C ALA A 17 -10.33 14.35 0.40
N TYR A 18 -9.70 15.50 0.18
CA TYR A 18 -10.30 16.62 -0.56
C TYR A 18 -10.59 16.27 -2.03
N LEU A 19 -9.93 15.27 -2.58
CA LEU A 19 -10.09 14.85 -3.96
C LEU A 19 -11.18 13.79 -4.15
N SER A 20 -11.93 13.49 -3.09
CA SER A 20 -12.96 12.45 -3.11
C SER A 20 -14.31 12.98 -2.65
N ASP A 21 -15.39 12.49 -3.27
CA ASP A 21 -16.76 12.80 -2.88
C ASP A 21 -17.15 12.06 -1.59
N LYS A 22 -16.57 10.88 -1.35
CA LYS A 22 -16.87 10.05 -0.19
C LYS A 22 -15.59 9.50 0.42
N PRO A 23 -14.75 10.35 1.03
CA PRO A 23 -13.49 9.91 1.61
C PRO A 23 -13.72 9.02 2.84
N LEU A 24 -12.74 8.17 3.12
CA LEU A 24 -12.71 7.42 4.37
C LEU A 24 -12.47 8.37 5.55
N ASP A 25 -12.88 7.94 6.75
CA ASP A 25 -12.58 8.69 7.97
C ASP A 25 -11.08 8.71 8.23
N VAL A 26 -10.49 9.91 8.31
CA VAL A 26 -9.05 10.09 8.47
C VAL A 26 -8.55 9.51 9.80
N ASN A 27 -9.30 9.72 10.91
CA ASN A 27 -8.88 9.21 12.21
C ASN A 27 -8.84 7.68 12.23
N ALA A 28 -9.88 7.03 11.74
CA ALA A 28 -9.93 5.57 11.65
C ALA A 28 -8.82 5.04 10.73
N LEU A 29 -8.57 5.72 9.62
CA LEU A 29 -7.52 5.34 8.69
C LEU A 29 -6.13 5.46 9.32
N LEU A 30 -5.86 6.53 10.06
CA LEU A 30 -4.58 6.70 10.76
C LEU A 30 -4.32 5.54 11.72
N HIS A 31 -5.33 5.05 12.41
CA HIS A 31 -5.19 3.87 13.27
C HIS A 31 -4.89 2.60 12.46
N THR A 32 -5.61 2.38 11.37
CA THR A 32 -5.38 1.24 10.48
C THR A 32 -3.95 1.23 9.91
N LEU A 33 -3.43 2.41 9.57
CA LEU A 33 -2.08 2.58 9.03
C LEU A 33 -0.98 2.48 10.11
N GLY A 34 -1.34 2.47 11.39
CA GLY A 34 -0.36 2.54 12.48
C GLY A 34 0.35 3.88 12.57
N LEU A 35 -0.30 4.97 12.14
CA LEU A 35 0.30 6.31 12.06
C LEU A 35 -0.36 7.33 13.00
N TYR A 36 -1.33 6.92 13.80
CA TYR A 36 -2.09 7.87 14.62
C TYR A 36 -1.19 8.71 15.54
N GLU A 37 -0.23 8.07 16.19
CA GLU A 37 0.72 8.76 17.09
C GLU A 37 1.77 9.58 16.35
N HIS A 38 1.93 9.34 15.04
CA HIS A 38 2.89 10.05 14.19
C HIS A 38 2.23 11.09 13.30
N GLN A 39 0.94 11.34 13.48
CA GLN A 39 0.13 12.13 12.54
C GLN A 39 0.59 13.58 12.39
N ARG A 40 1.31 14.12 13.36
CA ARG A 40 1.81 15.51 13.35
C ARG A 40 3.26 15.62 12.87
N LYS A 41 3.90 14.50 12.57
CA LYS A 41 5.27 14.49 12.06
C LYS A 41 5.33 14.89 10.60
N LEU A 42 6.44 15.51 10.22
CA LEU A 42 6.76 15.82 8.83
C LEU A 42 7.42 14.62 8.16
N PRO A 43 7.39 14.51 6.80
CA PRO A 43 7.99 13.38 6.10
C PRO A 43 9.46 13.11 6.47
N ASN A 44 10.26 14.16 6.67
CA ASN A 44 11.67 14.00 7.03
C ASN A 44 11.90 13.44 8.45
N GLN A 45 10.87 13.36 9.26
CA GLN A 45 10.90 12.78 10.61
C GLN A 45 10.44 11.33 10.64
N LEU A 46 10.12 10.76 9.48
CA LEU A 46 9.56 9.42 9.35
C LEU A 46 10.59 8.43 8.83
N SER A 47 10.47 7.15 9.24
CA SER A 47 11.16 6.05 8.60
C SER A 47 10.63 5.83 7.17
N GLY A 48 11.36 5.07 6.36
CA GLY A 48 10.90 4.71 5.02
C GLY A 48 9.55 4.00 5.03
N GLY A 49 9.35 3.08 5.97
CA GLY A 49 8.08 2.38 6.14
C GLY A 49 6.93 3.30 6.52
N GLN A 50 7.17 4.26 7.41
CA GLN A 50 6.16 5.26 7.80
C GLN A 50 5.83 6.19 6.64
N GLN A 51 6.81 6.59 5.83
CA GLN A 51 6.56 7.37 4.62
C GLN A 51 5.70 6.59 3.63
N GLN A 52 6.01 5.31 3.43
CA GLN A 52 5.22 4.45 2.53
C GLN A 52 3.80 4.26 3.04
N ARG A 53 3.61 4.06 4.34
CA ARG A 53 2.26 3.97 4.93
C ARG A 53 1.47 5.26 4.74
N THR A 54 2.13 6.40 4.86
CA THR A 54 1.49 7.71 4.61
C THR A 54 1.07 7.84 3.15
N ALA A 55 1.92 7.43 2.21
CA ALA A 55 1.59 7.43 0.79
C ALA A 55 0.41 6.51 0.46
N ILE A 56 0.37 5.32 1.05
CA ILE A 56 -0.76 4.39 0.92
C ILE A 56 -2.02 5.04 1.49
N GLY A 57 -1.92 5.67 2.65
CA GLY A 57 -3.06 6.36 3.29
C GLY A 57 -3.62 7.48 2.44
N ARG A 58 -2.75 8.29 1.83
CA ARG A 58 -3.18 9.37 0.92
C ARG A 58 -3.93 8.83 -0.30
N ALA A 59 -3.53 7.66 -0.79
CA ALA A 59 -4.21 7.02 -1.91
C ALA A 59 -5.53 6.38 -1.49
N ILE A 60 -5.55 5.63 -0.38
CA ILE A 60 -6.73 4.86 0.05
C ILE A 60 -7.83 5.73 0.65
N VAL A 61 -7.48 6.90 1.22
CA VAL A 61 -8.47 7.79 1.82
C VAL A 61 -9.52 8.27 0.82
N LYS A 62 -9.18 8.27 -0.47
CA LYS A 62 -10.12 8.59 -1.55
C LYS A 62 -11.24 7.55 -1.69
N ASN A 63 -11.15 6.43 -1.00
CA ASN A 63 -12.05 5.30 -1.10
C ASN A 63 -12.16 4.79 -2.56
N PRO A 64 -11.02 4.48 -3.20
CA PRO A 64 -10.99 4.11 -4.62
C PRO A 64 -11.44 2.66 -4.82
N ASP A 65 -11.97 2.38 -6.02
CA ASP A 65 -12.28 1.01 -6.44
C ASP A 65 -10.98 0.23 -6.74
N ILE A 66 -9.96 0.93 -7.23
CA ILE A 66 -8.68 0.33 -7.60
C ILE A 66 -7.55 1.09 -6.91
N LEU A 67 -6.68 0.36 -6.21
CA LEU A 67 -5.44 0.88 -5.64
C LEU A 67 -4.26 0.36 -6.47
N LEU A 68 -3.48 1.27 -7.03
CA LEU A 68 -2.30 0.94 -7.82
C LEU A 68 -1.04 1.04 -6.96
N CYS A 69 -0.27 -0.04 -6.87
CA CYS A 69 0.97 -0.10 -6.12
C CYS A 69 2.12 -0.45 -7.07
N ASP A 70 3.05 0.48 -7.26
CA ASP A 70 4.22 0.28 -8.10
C ASP A 70 5.45 0.08 -7.21
N GLU A 71 5.96 -1.16 -7.18
CA GLU A 71 7.11 -1.56 -6.36
C GLU A 71 7.00 -1.05 -4.90
N PRO A 72 5.94 -1.42 -4.17
CA PRO A 72 5.68 -0.80 -2.86
C PRO A 72 6.73 -1.13 -1.79
N THR A 73 7.57 -2.14 -2.03
CA THR A 73 8.61 -2.58 -1.09
C THR A 73 10.03 -2.33 -1.60
N GLY A 74 10.19 -1.70 -2.77
CA GLY A 74 11.46 -1.63 -3.49
C GLY A 74 12.60 -0.95 -2.76
N ALA A 75 12.32 -0.01 -1.86
CA ALA A 75 13.33 0.75 -1.12
C ALA A 75 13.36 0.41 0.38
N LEU A 76 12.74 -0.71 0.77
CA LEU A 76 12.57 -1.09 2.17
C LEU A 76 13.34 -2.38 2.51
N ASP A 77 13.75 -2.49 3.78
CA ASP A 77 14.33 -3.72 4.30
C ASP A 77 13.28 -4.85 4.37
N TYR A 78 13.73 -6.07 4.61
CA TYR A 78 12.89 -7.27 4.60
C TYR A 78 11.69 -7.18 5.54
N ASN A 79 11.93 -6.85 6.80
CA ASN A 79 10.86 -6.81 7.81
C ASN A 79 9.85 -5.70 7.52
N THR A 80 10.33 -4.52 7.17
CA THR A 80 9.48 -3.39 6.80
C THR A 80 8.67 -3.70 5.54
N SER A 81 9.29 -4.40 4.57
CA SER A 81 8.58 -4.84 3.36
C SER A 81 7.41 -5.75 3.69
N LYS A 82 7.61 -6.71 4.60
CA LYS A 82 6.51 -7.59 5.05
C LYS A 82 5.39 -6.80 5.71
N ASP A 83 5.72 -5.83 6.54
CA ASP A 83 4.73 -4.98 7.20
C ASP A 83 3.90 -4.18 6.19
N ILE A 84 4.55 -3.66 5.13
CA ILE A 84 3.85 -2.94 4.06
C ILE A 84 2.94 -3.89 3.27
N LEU A 85 3.40 -5.08 2.93
CA LEU A 85 2.57 -6.06 2.23
C LEU A 85 1.37 -6.49 3.07
N ARG A 86 1.56 -6.68 4.37
CA ARG A 86 0.47 -6.96 5.30
C ARG A 86 -0.52 -5.80 5.37
N LEU A 87 -0.05 -4.57 5.37
CA LEU A 87 -0.91 -3.40 5.35
C LEU A 87 -1.76 -3.36 4.08
N ILE A 88 -1.17 -3.60 2.92
CA ILE A 88 -1.89 -3.64 1.64
C ILE A 88 -2.96 -4.75 1.66
N GLU A 89 -2.63 -5.92 2.19
CA GLU A 89 -3.58 -7.01 2.37
C GLU A 89 -4.74 -6.60 3.29
N THR A 90 -4.45 -5.97 4.42
CA THR A 90 -5.44 -5.47 5.37
C THR A 90 -6.38 -4.44 4.71
N VAL A 91 -5.81 -3.50 3.96
CA VAL A 91 -6.57 -2.47 3.23
C VAL A 91 -7.51 -3.12 2.20
N ASN A 92 -7.02 -4.09 1.45
CA ASN A 92 -7.83 -4.84 0.48
C ASN A 92 -9.01 -5.54 1.15
N GLN A 93 -8.76 -6.22 2.27
CA GLN A 93 -9.80 -6.95 2.99
C GLN A 93 -10.81 -6.02 3.66
N LYS A 94 -10.33 -4.93 4.24
CA LYS A 94 -11.17 -4.02 5.03
C LYS A 94 -12.05 -3.13 4.15
N TYR A 95 -11.51 -2.62 3.05
CA TYR A 95 -12.21 -1.65 2.20
C TYR A 95 -12.76 -2.25 0.90
N GLY A 96 -12.42 -3.49 0.60
CA GLY A 96 -12.97 -4.21 -0.56
C GLY A 96 -12.52 -3.70 -1.91
N ASN A 97 -11.45 -2.89 -1.97
CA ASN A 97 -10.91 -2.39 -3.22
C ASN A 97 -10.12 -3.47 -3.97
N THR A 98 -9.94 -3.27 -5.26
CA THR A 98 -9.03 -4.11 -6.05
C THR A 98 -7.63 -3.51 -5.97
N VAL A 99 -6.65 -4.32 -5.57
CA VAL A 99 -5.25 -3.89 -5.55
C VAL A 99 -4.53 -4.44 -6.78
N VAL A 100 -3.92 -3.56 -7.55
CA VAL A 100 -3.04 -3.92 -8.65
C VAL A 100 -1.62 -3.57 -8.25
N MET A 101 -0.77 -4.59 -8.12
CA MET A 101 0.61 -4.41 -7.69
C MET A 101 1.59 -4.80 -8.79
N VAL A 102 2.52 -3.91 -9.08
CA VAL A 102 3.66 -4.19 -9.97
C VAL A 102 4.88 -4.43 -9.10
N THR A 103 5.56 -5.56 -9.30
CA THR A 103 6.75 -5.90 -8.52
C THR A 103 7.69 -6.79 -9.32
N HIS A 104 8.99 -6.67 -9.03
CA HIS A 104 10.03 -7.58 -9.50
C HIS A 104 10.31 -8.71 -8.48
N ASN A 105 9.74 -8.64 -7.29
CA ASN A 105 9.92 -9.69 -6.29
C ASN A 105 8.95 -10.83 -6.55
N ASP A 106 9.49 -11.94 -7.07
CA ASP A 106 8.70 -13.10 -7.46
C ASP A 106 7.95 -13.76 -6.29
N ALA A 107 8.45 -13.62 -5.06
CA ALA A 107 7.78 -14.21 -3.89
C ALA A 107 6.43 -13.55 -3.60
N ILE A 108 6.25 -12.29 -3.94
CA ILE A 108 5.00 -11.54 -3.68
C ILE A 108 3.81 -12.13 -4.45
N LYS A 109 4.04 -12.80 -5.58
CA LYS A 109 2.96 -13.42 -6.36
C LYS A 109 2.10 -14.37 -5.54
N ASP A 110 2.68 -15.00 -4.52
CA ASP A 110 1.99 -16.03 -3.75
C ASP A 110 0.89 -15.47 -2.84
N MET A 111 0.90 -14.17 -2.56
CA MET A 111 -0.17 -13.53 -1.79
C MET A 111 -1.31 -12.99 -2.68
N ALA A 112 -1.14 -12.96 -3.97
CA ALA A 112 -2.12 -12.40 -4.90
C ALA A 112 -3.23 -13.38 -5.24
N ASP A 113 -4.44 -12.85 -5.51
CA ASP A 113 -5.53 -13.65 -6.04
C ASP A 113 -5.25 -14.10 -7.47
N ARG A 114 -4.70 -13.18 -8.28
CA ARG A 114 -4.36 -13.41 -9.68
C ARG A 114 -2.96 -12.91 -9.98
N VAL A 115 -2.23 -13.68 -10.78
CA VAL A 115 -0.86 -13.34 -11.20
C VAL A 115 -0.83 -13.17 -12.70
N ILE A 116 -0.26 -12.05 -13.15
CA ILE A 116 -0.03 -11.77 -14.57
C ILE A 116 1.48 -11.54 -14.73
N LYS A 117 2.15 -12.39 -15.51
CA LYS A 117 3.57 -12.23 -15.82
C LYS A 117 3.73 -11.63 -17.19
N LEU A 118 4.48 -10.53 -17.25
CA LEU A 118 4.80 -9.81 -18.48
C LEU A 118 6.26 -10.07 -18.87
N ARG A 119 6.49 -10.23 -20.16
CA ARG A 119 7.83 -10.33 -20.73
C ARG A 119 7.81 -9.77 -22.14
N ASP A 120 8.75 -8.89 -22.45
CA ASP A 120 8.87 -8.26 -23.78
C ASP A 120 7.58 -7.62 -24.27
N GLY A 121 6.86 -6.96 -23.35
CA GLY A 121 5.60 -6.30 -23.65
C GLY A 121 4.40 -7.22 -23.87
N MET A 122 4.55 -8.49 -23.57
CA MET A 122 3.49 -9.49 -23.76
C MET A 122 3.17 -10.24 -22.49
N ILE A 123 1.91 -10.67 -22.36
CA ILE A 123 1.48 -11.53 -21.26
C ILE A 123 2.01 -12.94 -21.50
N ARG A 124 2.84 -13.44 -20.60
CA ARG A 124 3.39 -14.80 -20.65
C ARG A 124 2.62 -15.79 -19.80
N LYS A 125 2.11 -15.33 -18.65
CA LYS A 125 1.27 -16.14 -17.76
C LYS A 125 0.15 -15.27 -17.19
N ASN A 126 -1.00 -15.88 -17.03
CA ASN A 126 -2.16 -15.26 -16.39
C ASN A 126 -2.94 -16.39 -15.72
N TYR A 127 -2.89 -16.42 -14.40
CA TYR A 127 -3.54 -17.49 -13.63
C TYR A 127 -4.04 -16.99 -12.28
N THR A 128 -4.97 -17.73 -11.71
CA THR A 128 -5.52 -17.50 -10.38
C THR A 128 -4.81 -18.40 -9.39
N ASN A 129 -4.40 -17.85 -8.24
CA ASN A 129 -3.86 -18.64 -7.14
C ASN A 129 -5.02 -19.31 -6.40
N GLU A 130 -5.02 -20.64 -6.36
CA GLU A 130 -6.03 -21.42 -5.62
C GLU A 130 -5.75 -21.40 -4.12
N GLN A 131 -4.48 -21.28 -3.72
CA GLN A 131 -4.04 -21.27 -2.32
C GLN A 131 -3.07 -20.11 -2.11
N LYS A 132 -3.59 -18.90 -1.90
CA LYS A 132 -2.72 -17.78 -1.62
C LYS A 132 -2.19 -17.82 -0.20
N ILE A 133 -1.00 -17.27 -0.04
CA ILE A 133 -0.26 -17.24 1.22
C ILE A 133 -0.42 -15.86 1.86
N PRO A 134 -0.70 -15.74 3.17
CA PRO A 134 -0.71 -14.45 3.85
C PRO A 134 0.63 -13.73 3.72
N ALA A 135 0.59 -12.40 3.67
CA ALA A 135 1.79 -11.59 3.49
C ALA A 135 2.90 -11.90 4.50
N MET A 136 2.55 -12.16 5.75
CA MET A 136 3.52 -12.44 6.81
C MET A 136 4.21 -13.80 6.67
N GLU A 137 3.67 -14.70 5.85
CA GLU A 137 4.25 -16.03 5.60
C GLU A 137 5.09 -16.07 4.33
N LEU A 138 5.16 -14.97 3.57
CA LEU A 138 6.02 -14.91 2.40
C LEU A 138 7.50 -14.95 2.80
N GLU A 139 8.31 -15.62 1.98
CA GLU A 139 9.75 -15.73 2.17
C GLU A 139 10.48 -15.45 0.86
N TRP A 140 11.56 -14.63 0.94
CA TRP A 140 12.45 -14.36 -0.19
C TRP A 140 13.86 -14.02 0.26
#